data_7a152621886c7931300428b45860a92c
#
_entry.id   7a152621886c7931300428b45860a92c
#
_cell.length_a   1.000
_cell.length_b   1.000
_cell.length_c   1.000
_cell.angle_alpha   90.00
_cell.angle_beta   90.00
_cell.angle_gamma   90.00
#
_symmetry.space_group_name_H-M   'P 1'
#
loop_
_entity.id
_entity.type
_entity.pdbx_description
1 polymer ?
#
loop_
_entity_poly.entity_id
_entity_poly.type
_entity_poly.pdbx_seq_one_letter_code
_entity_poly.pdbx_strand_id
1 'polypeptide(L)'
;AFVIYQGSHGDRGAHRADIILPGAAYTEEGGLFVNTEGRPQIAMRAGFAPGEAKENWAILRALSAELGKTLPYDSIAGLRRALVAAFPHLGAIDEVAENELKAIKPKKLGKATFRNAIKDFYLTNPIARSSALMAELSAQAKARTGDKMAAE
;
A
#
# COMPACT_ATOMS: atom_id res chain seq x y z
N ALA A 1 -6.00 -14.29 -18.34
CA ALA A 1 -6.27 -14.53 -16.92
C ALA A 1 -7.39 -13.60 -16.48
N PHE A 2 -8.30 -14.05 -15.63
CA PHE A 2 -9.33 -13.22 -15.00
C PHE A 2 -8.68 -12.32 -13.92
N VAL A 3 -8.94 -11.03 -13.97
CA VAL A 3 -8.26 -10.03 -13.11
C VAL A 3 -9.29 -9.31 -12.24
N ILE A 4 -9.08 -9.35 -10.94
CA ILE A 4 -9.84 -8.60 -9.96
C ILE A 4 -8.95 -7.45 -9.45
N TYR A 5 -9.45 -6.22 -9.53
CA TYR A 5 -8.82 -5.07 -8.92
C TYR A 5 -9.57 -4.66 -7.65
N GLN A 6 -8.87 -4.52 -6.54
CA GLN A 6 -9.39 -3.98 -5.30
C GLN A 6 -8.60 -2.73 -4.92
N GLY A 7 -9.28 -1.62 -4.68
CA GLY A 7 -8.61 -0.38 -4.31
C GLY A 7 -9.55 0.80 -4.16
N SER A 8 -9.05 1.87 -3.56
CA SER A 8 -9.79 3.10 -3.27
C SER A 8 -9.75 4.13 -4.42
N HIS A 9 -8.75 4.06 -5.29
CA HIS A 9 -8.54 4.99 -6.39
C HIS A 9 -8.28 4.21 -7.68
N GLY A 10 -8.88 4.67 -8.77
CA GLY A 10 -8.59 4.13 -10.09
C GLY A 10 -7.10 4.37 -10.43
N ASP A 11 -6.45 3.32 -10.94
CA ASP A 11 -5.06 3.38 -11.36
C ASP A 11 -4.87 2.46 -12.57
N ARG A 12 -3.65 2.36 -13.07
CA ARG A 12 -3.32 1.55 -14.26
C ARG A 12 -3.79 0.09 -14.14
N GLY A 13 -3.82 -0.48 -12.92
CA GLY A 13 -4.34 -1.82 -12.67
C GLY A 13 -5.85 -1.94 -12.90
N ALA A 14 -6.62 -0.91 -12.56
CA ALA A 14 -8.07 -0.90 -12.73
C ALA A 14 -8.50 -1.03 -14.20
N HIS A 15 -7.75 -0.43 -15.14
CA HIS A 15 -8.04 -0.51 -16.58
C HIS A 15 -7.90 -1.92 -17.17
N ARG A 16 -7.26 -2.85 -16.47
CA ARG A 16 -7.05 -4.23 -16.91
C ARG A 16 -7.94 -5.24 -16.17
N ALA A 17 -8.76 -4.74 -15.24
CA ALA A 17 -9.58 -5.60 -14.42
C ALA A 17 -10.88 -5.99 -15.14
N ASP A 18 -11.25 -7.26 -14.98
CA ASP A 18 -12.55 -7.78 -15.36
C ASP A 18 -13.62 -7.40 -14.33
N ILE A 19 -13.20 -7.28 -13.04
CA ILE A 19 -14.03 -6.83 -11.92
C ILE A 19 -13.25 -5.83 -11.08
N ILE A 20 -13.93 -4.74 -10.67
CA ILE A 20 -13.42 -3.75 -9.71
C ILE A 20 -14.23 -3.86 -8.43
N LEU A 21 -13.54 -4.09 -7.30
CA LEU A 21 -14.10 -4.08 -5.96
C LEU A 21 -13.67 -2.79 -5.25
N PRO A 22 -14.59 -1.84 -5.02
CA PRO A 22 -14.24 -0.57 -4.40
C PRO A 22 -13.87 -0.76 -2.93
N GLY A 23 -12.61 -0.52 -2.62
CA GLY A 23 -12.05 -0.60 -1.28
C GLY A 23 -11.96 0.76 -0.60
N ALA A 24 -12.01 0.77 0.72
CA ALA A 24 -11.78 1.95 1.54
C ALA A 24 -10.35 2.46 1.39
N ALA A 25 -10.16 3.77 1.52
CA ALA A 25 -8.84 4.37 1.69
C ALA A 25 -8.32 4.15 3.12
N TYR A 26 -7.03 4.33 3.34
CA TYR A 26 -6.39 4.08 4.63
C TYR A 26 -6.96 4.92 5.80
N THR A 27 -7.58 6.05 5.52
CA THR A 27 -8.28 6.89 6.52
C THR A 27 -9.70 6.46 6.78
N GLU A 28 -10.27 5.60 5.94
CA GLU A 28 -11.66 5.16 5.94
C GLU A 28 -11.81 3.75 6.50
N GLU A 29 -10.72 3.12 6.88
CA GLU A 29 -10.70 1.80 7.53
C GLU A 29 -9.75 1.77 8.72
N GLY A 30 -9.98 0.84 9.65
CA GLY A 30 -9.03 0.53 10.70
C GLY A 30 -7.97 -0.44 10.19
N GLY A 31 -6.70 -0.19 10.50
CA GLY A 31 -5.61 -1.04 10.05
C GLY A 31 -4.52 -1.25 11.08
N LEU A 32 -3.68 -2.25 10.84
CA LEU A 32 -2.41 -2.44 11.50
C LEU A 32 -1.32 -2.21 10.46
N PHE A 33 -0.46 -1.24 10.72
CA PHE A 33 0.62 -0.84 9.83
C PHE A 33 1.96 -1.13 10.49
N VAL A 34 2.91 -1.59 9.70
CA VAL A 34 4.28 -1.81 10.17
C VAL A 34 5.19 -0.85 9.44
N ASN A 35 5.95 -0.04 10.19
CA ASN A 35 6.87 0.92 9.60
C ASN A 35 8.19 0.25 9.18
N THR A 36 9.12 1.04 8.65
CA THR A 36 10.42 0.55 8.17
C THR A 36 11.30 -0.05 9.29
N GLU A 37 11.07 0.36 10.55
CA GLU A 37 11.76 -0.21 11.72
C GLU A 37 11.19 -1.58 12.14
N GLY A 38 10.04 -1.99 11.59
CA GLY A 38 9.34 -3.18 12.03
C GLY A 38 8.36 -2.95 13.19
N ARG A 39 8.04 -1.68 13.51
CA ARG A 39 7.10 -1.28 14.57
C ARG A 39 5.67 -1.45 14.10
N PRO A 40 4.86 -2.34 14.70
CA PRO A 40 3.43 -2.44 14.41
C PRO A 40 2.68 -1.29 15.10
N GLN A 41 1.81 -0.62 14.35
CA GLN A 41 1.01 0.51 14.83
C GLN A 41 -0.44 0.35 14.41
N ILE A 42 -1.36 0.68 15.30
CA ILE A 42 -2.80 0.62 15.00
C ILE A 42 -3.26 1.99 14.52
N ALA A 43 -3.84 2.03 13.32
CA ALA A 43 -4.60 3.17 12.85
C ALA A 43 -6.09 2.94 13.07
N MET A 44 -6.75 3.94 13.64
CA MET A 44 -8.20 3.98 13.78
C MET A 44 -8.81 4.64 12.56
N ARG A 45 -9.98 4.18 12.18
CA ARG A 45 -10.76 4.82 11.11
C ARG A 45 -11.10 6.26 11.48
N ALA A 46 -10.78 7.20 10.60
CA ALA A 46 -11.07 8.63 10.77
C ALA A 46 -12.38 9.05 10.06
N GLY A 47 -12.78 8.35 9.01
CA GLY A 47 -13.98 8.64 8.22
C GLY A 47 -14.66 7.38 7.72
N PHE A 48 -15.67 7.56 6.89
CA PHE A 48 -16.38 6.44 6.25
C PHE A 48 -16.07 6.40 4.77
N ALA A 49 -15.94 5.19 4.23
CA ALA A 49 -15.78 5.00 2.81
C ALA A 49 -17.00 5.52 2.02
N PRO A 50 -16.79 6.21 0.90
CA PRO A 50 -17.89 6.78 0.11
C PRO A 50 -18.60 5.71 -0.70
N GLY A 51 -19.87 5.94 -0.97
CA GLY A 51 -20.69 5.11 -1.85
C GLY A 51 -20.74 3.65 -1.41
N GLU A 52 -20.41 2.75 -2.32
CA GLU A 52 -20.41 1.30 -2.09
C GLU A 52 -19.07 0.75 -1.60
N ALA A 53 -18.07 1.60 -1.42
CA ALA A 53 -16.76 1.16 -0.96
C ALA A 53 -16.84 0.53 0.44
N LYS A 54 -16.08 -0.55 0.62
CA LYS A 54 -16.05 -1.33 1.86
C LYS A 54 -14.62 -1.41 2.39
N GLU A 55 -14.49 -1.66 3.69
CA GLU A 55 -13.18 -1.97 4.28
C GLU A 55 -12.55 -3.18 3.57
N ASN A 56 -11.26 -3.10 3.26
CA ASN A 56 -10.58 -4.08 2.43
C ASN A 56 -10.66 -5.51 2.98
N TRP A 57 -10.59 -5.66 4.30
CA TRP A 57 -10.72 -6.96 4.94
C TRP A 57 -12.12 -7.59 4.75
N ALA A 58 -13.17 -6.76 4.74
CA ALA A 58 -14.54 -7.22 4.55
C ALA A 58 -14.78 -7.71 3.12
N ILE A 59 -14.20 -7.02 2.13
CA ILE A 59 -14.22 -7.46 0.71
C ILE A 59 -13.56 -8.83 0.59
N LEU A 60 -12.36 -9.01 1.15
CA LEU A 60 -11.63 -10.28 1.09
C LEU A 60 -12.37 -11.40 1.84
N ARG A 61 -13.00 -11.08 2.98
CA ARG A 61 -13.83 -12.03 3.71
C ARG A 61 -15.04 -12.51 2.89
N ALA A 62 -15.75 -11.57 2.22
CA ALA A 62 -16.85 -11.91 1.34
C ALA A 62 -16.39 -12.74 0.14
N LEU A 63 -15.35 -12.30 -0.56
CA LEU A 63 -14.77 -13.02 -1.69
C LEU A 63 -14.35 -14.46 -1.31
N SER A 64 -13.81 -14.64 -0.11
CA SER A 64 -13.40 -15.98 0.36
C SER A 64 -14.58 -16.95 0.49
N ALA A 65 -15.77 -16.45 0.84
CA ALA A 65 -16.98 -17.25 0.89
C ALA A 65 -17.41 -17.69 -0.52
N GLU A 66 -17.42 -16.77 -1.49
CA GLU A 66 -17.73 -17.06 -2.90
C GLU A 66 -16.77 -18.08 -3.50
N LEU A 67 -15.51 -18.07 -3.09
CA LEU A 67 -14.50 -19.03 -3.52
C LEU A 67 -14.55 -20.38 -2.75
N GLY A 68 -15.51 -20.57 -1.85
CA GLY A 68 -15.70 -21.81 -1.10
C GLY A 68 -14.65 -22.06 0.00
N LYS A 69 -13.86 -21.07 0.37
CA LYS A 69 -12.84 -21.12 1.43
C LYS A 69 -12.99 -19.95 2.39
N THR A 70 -14.09 -19.94 3.11
CA THR A 70 -14.48 -18.84 4.00
C THR A 70 -13.43 -18.57 5.08
N LEU A 71 -12.94 -17.34 5.17
CA LEU A 71 -12.03 -16.90 6.22
C LEU A 71 -12.74 -16.88 7.58
N PRO A 72 -12.09 -17.33 8.69
CA PRO A 72 -12.74 -17.63 9.96
C PRO A 72 -12.91 -16.41 10.86
N TYR A 73 -13.27 -15.26 10.31
CA TYR A 73 -13.49 -14.02 11.07
C TYR A 73 -14.53 -13.14 10.39
N ASP A 74 -15.39 -12.50 11.21
CA ASP A 74 -16.48 -11.62 10.76
C ASP A 74 -16.37 -10.20 11.33
N SER A 75 -15.19 -9.85 11.85
CA SER A 75 -14.89 -8.53 12.39
C SER A 75 -13.40 -8.20 12.32
N ILE A 76 -13.06 -6.92 12.31
CA ILE A 76 -11.66 -6.47 12.37
C ILE A 76 -10.96 -6.98 13.65
N ALA A 77 -11.68 -7.09 14.77
CA ALA A 77 -11.15 -7.66 15.99
C ALA A 77 -10.85 -9.16 15.85
N GLY A 78 -11.73 -9.90 15.16
CA GLY A 78 -11.51 -11.31 14.84
C GLY A 78 -10.30 -11.50 13.93
N LEU A 79 -10.19 -10.67 12.88
CA LEU A 79 -9.03 -10.68 12.00
C LEU A 79 -7.72 -10.40 12.76
N ARG A 80 -7.70 -9.38 13.64
CA ARG A 80 -6.52 -9.05 14.44
C ARG A 80 -6.10 -10.19 15.37
N ARG A 81 -7.06 -10.86 16.02
CA ARG A 81 -6.76 -12.06 16.83
C ARG A 81 -6.13 -13.17 16.00
N ALA A 82 -6.69 -13.45 14.81
CA ALA A 82 -6.15 -14.46 13.91
C ALA A 82 -4.74 -14.08 13.42
N LEU A 83 -4.52 -12.79 13.09
CA LEU A 83 -3.23 -12.27 12.68
C LEU A 83 -2.16 -12.44 13.77
N VAL A 84 -2.46 -12.03 15.00
CA VAL A 84 -1.53 -12.13 16.13
C VAL A 84 -1.28 -13.59 16.53
N ALA A 85 -2.28 -14.46 16.41
CA ALA A 85 -2.10 -15.89 16.64
C ALA A 85 -1.12 -16.52 15.62
N ALA A 86 -1.18 -16.10 14.36
CA ALA A 86 -0.28 -16.56 13.30
C ALA A 86 1.10 -15.87 13.35
N PHE A 87 1.14 -14.61 13.76
CA PHE A 87 2.33 -13.74 13.75
C PHE A 87 2.43 -12.96 15.07
N PRO A 88 2.88 -13.57 16.18
CA PRO A 88 2.84 -12.98 17.52
C PRO A 88 3.56 -11.62 17.63
N HIS A 89 4.63 -11.40 16.87
CA HIS A 89 5.37 -10.14 16.87
C HIS A 89 4.53 -8.94 16.40
N LEU A 90 3.47 -9.16 15.62
CA LEU A 90 2.54 -8.10 15.21
C LEU A 90 1.59 -7.65 16.32
N GLY A 91 1.57 -8.37 17.45
CA GLY A 91 0.82 -7.98 18.64
C GLY A 91 1.57 -7.02 19.57
N ALA A 92 2.88 -6.85 19.37
CA ALA A 92 3.71 -5.92 20.14
C ALA A 92 3.55 -4.50 19.60
N ILE A 93 2.38 -3.91 19.86
CA ILE A 93 2.00 -2.60 19.33
C ILE A 93 2.91 -1.52 19.89
N ASP A 94 3.39 -0.63 18.99
CA ASP A 94 4.34 0.46 19.26
C ASP A 94 5.74 0.02 19.72
N GLU A 95 6.03 -1.28 19.68
CA GLU A 95 7.33 -1.82 20.02
C GLU A 95 8.12 -2.20 18.75
N VAL A 96 9.43 -2.05 18.80
CA VAL A 96 10.34 -2.60 17.78
C VAL A 96 10.91 -3.89 18.32
N ALA A 97 10.66 -4.99 17.61
CA ALA A 97 11.23 -6.29 18.00
C ALA A 97 12.76 -6.23 17.91
N GLU A 98 13.42 -6.68 18.98
CA GLU A 98 14.87 -6.86 18.95
C GLU A 98 15.25 -7.85 17.85
N ASN A 99 16.20 -7.47 17.03
CA ASN A 99 16.73 -8.29 15.96
C ASN A 99 18.26 -8.27 16.00
N GLU A 100 18.85 -9.44 16.09
CA GLU A 100 20.29 -9.59 15.94
C GLU A 100 20.68 -9.27 14.49
N LEU A 101 21.35 -8.13 14.30
CA LEU A 101 21.98 -7.78 13.02
C LEU A 101 23.12 -8.76 12.76
N LYS A 102 22.88 -9.77 11.94
CA LYS A 102 23.96 -10.61 11.44
C LYS A 102 24.88 -9.79 10.56
N ALA A 103 26.19 -9.93 10.78
CA ALA A 103 27.20 -9.27 9.97
C ALA A 103 26.96 -9.56 8.47
N ILE A 104 26.72 -8.51 7.71
CA ILE A 104 26.58 -8.61 6.25
C ILE A 104 27.97 -8.87 5.67
N LYS A 105 28.15 -10.02 5.03
CA LYS A 105 29.41 -10.30 4.34
C LYS A 105 29.55 -9.30 3.16
N PRO A 106 30.65 -8.53 3.11
CA PRO A 106 30.85 -7.59 2.04
C PRO A 106 30.94 -8.34 0.69
N LYS A 107 30.22 -7.84 -0.29
CA LYS A 107 30.28 -8.32 -1.68
C LYS A 107 31.08 -7.32 -2.52
N LYS A 108 31.67 -7.79 -3.63
CA LYS A 108 32.27 -6.87 -4.60
C LYS A 108 31.25 -5.85 -5.09
N LEU A 109 31.65 -4.59 -5.12
CA LEU A 109 30.80 -3.52 -5.68
C LEU A 109 30.59 -3.78 -7.17
N GLY A 110 29.34 -3.62 -7.60
CA GLY A 110 29.01 -3.63 -9.03
C GLY A 110 29.55 -2.39 -9.75
N LYS A 111 29.68 -2.46 -11.07
CA LYS A 111 30.09 -1.31 -11.90
C LYS A 111 28.91 -0.47 -12.38
N ALA A 112 27.67 -0.83 -12.03
CA ALA A 112 26.49 -0.08 -12.42
C ALA A 112 26.46 1.28 -11.71
N THR A 113 26.13 2.33 -12.46
CA THR A 113 25.91 3.66 -11.88
C THR A 113 24.65 3.68 -11.02
N PHE A 114 24.67 4.47 -9.96
CA PHE A 114 23.49 4.72 -9.17
C PHE A 114 22.42 5.40 -10.04
N ARG A 115 21.19 4.89 -9.96
CA ARG A 115 20.04 5.49 -10.61
C ARG A 115 19.01 5.86 -9.56
N ASN A 116 18.36 7.00 -9.75
CA ASN A 116 17.22 7.35 -8.89
C ASN A 116 16.09 6.35 -9.14
N ALA A 117 15.67 5.65 -8.09
CA ALA A 117 14.55 4.71 -8.14
C ALA A 117 13.20 5.43 -8.33
N ILE A 118 13.09 6.66 -7.87
CA ILE A 118 11.89 7.49 -7.98
C ILE A 118 11.97 8.28 -9.29
N LYS A 119 11.19 7.86 -10.28
CA LYS A 119 11.14 8.54 -11.59
C LYS A 119 10.32 9.82 -11.55
N ASP A 120 9.31 9.86 -10.72
CA ASP A 120 8.41 11.00 -10.56
C ASP A 120 7.98 11.10 -9.09
N PHE A 121 8.52 12.08 -8.40
CA PHE A 121 8.29 12.28 -6.97
C PHE A 121 6.80 12.56 -6.65
N TYR A 122 6.11 13.27 -7.54
CA TYR A 122 4.73 13.68 -7.32
C TYR A 122 3.70 12.58 -7.59
N LEU A 123 4.07 11.49 -8.28
CA LEU A 123 3.17 10.43 -8.72
C LEU A 123 3.57 9.04 -8.18
N THR A 124 4.00 8.97 -6.93
CA THR A 124 4.58 7.76 -6.33
C THR A 124 3.55 6.71 -5.88
N ASN A 125 2.31 7.12 -5.65
CA ASN A 125 1.26 6.21 -5.17
C ASN A 125 -0.08 6.47 -5.89
N PRO A 126 -1.09 5.56 -5.78
CA PRO A 126 -2.36 5.70 -6.49
C PRO A 126 -3.13 6.99 -6.15
N ILE A 127 -3.10 7.42 -4.89
CA ILE A 127 -3.78 8.65 -4.45
C ILE A 127 -3.16 9.87 -5.13
N ALA A 128 -1.83 9.97 -5.10
CA ALA A 128 -1.10 11.05 -5.76
C ALA A 128 -1.35 11.05 -7.28
N ARG A 129 -1.38 9.89 -7.92
CA ARG A 129 -1.69 9.75 -9.35
C ARG A 129 -3.11 10.15 -9.72
N SER A 130 -4.05 10.08 -8.78
CA SER A 130 -5.44 10.51 -8.96
C SER A 130 -5.65 12.01 -8.71
N SER A 131 -4.63 12.71 -8.21
CA SER A 131 -4.70 14.13 -7.86
C SER A 131 -4.33 14.99 -9.08
N ALA A 132 -5.23 15.88 -9.48
CA ALA A 132 -4.97 16.87 -10.55
C ALA A 132 -3.80 17.80 -10.18
N LEU A 133 -3.73 18.22 -8.89
CA LEU A 133 -2.64 19.06 -8.40
C LEU A 133 -1.28 18.35 -8.51
N MET A 134 -1.20 17.07 -8.15
CA MET A 134 0.05 16.32 -8.26
C MET A 134 0.47 16.10 -9.71
N ALA A 135 -0.48 15.92 -10.61
CA ALA A 135 -0.22 15.84 -12.05
C ALA A 135 0.35 17.17 -12.60
N GLU A 136 -0.20 18.31 -12.17
CA GLU A 136 0.31 19.64 -12.53
C GLU A 136 1.73 19.86 -12.01
N LEU A 137 2.00 19.56 -10.74
CA LEU A 137 3.34 19.68 -10.16
C LEU A 137 4.36 18.78 -10.86
N SER A 138 3.96 17.57 -11.24
CA SER A 138 4.79 16.67 -12.06
C SER A 138 5.14 17.30 -13.41
N ALA A 139 4.15 17.89 -14.09
CA ALA A 139 4.37 18.55 -15.37
C ALA A 139 5.33 19.75 -15.26
N GLN A 140 5.13 20.60 -14.24
CA GLN A 140 6.01 21.74 -13.96
C GLN A 140 7.44 21.31 -13.64
N ALA A 141 7.62 20.25 -12.85
CA ALA A 141 8.95 19.73 -12.54
C ALA A 141 9.68 19.21 -13.78
N LYS A 142 8.96 18.53 -14.67
CA LYS A 142 9.51 18.04 -15.95
C LYS A 142 9.91 19.18 -16.87
N ALA A 143 9.10 20.24 -16.98
CA ALA A 143 9.43 21.41 -17.77
C ALA A 143 10.73 22.08 -17.29
N ARG A 144 10.87 22.29 -15.96
CA ARG A 144 12.10 22.87 -15.37
C ARG A 144 13.34 22.01 -15.60
N THR A 145 13.21 20.70 -15.67
CA THR A 145 14.34 19.78 -15.91
C THR A 145 14.70 19.76 -17.40
N GLY A 146 13.69 19.79 -18.27
CA GLY A 146 13.88 19.87 -19.72
C GLY A 146 14.59 21.17 -20.15
N ASP A 147 14.23 22.30 -19.59
CA ASP A 147 14.88 23.59 -19.83
C ASP A 147 16.37 23.60 -19.40
N LYS A 148 16.73 22.89 -18.34
CA LYS A 148 18.12 22.76 -17.91
C LYS A 148 18.97 21.88 -18.86
N MET A 149 18.39 20.82 -19.41
CA MET A 149 19.08 19.94 -20.37
C MET A 149 19.21 20.56 -21.77
N ALA A 150 18.39 21.56 -22.09
CA ALA A 150 18.51 22.31 -23.34
C ALA A 150 19.49 23.49 -23.28
N ALA A 151 19.97 23.82 -22.06
CA ALA A 151 20.92 24.89 -21.79
C ALA A 151 22.38 24.43 -21.59
N GLU A 152 22.62 23.12 -21.55
CA GLU A 152 23.93 22.45 -21.57
C GLU A 152 24.22 21.86 -22.97
#